data_30ce3f53cd64cd55464fcf3ffdae0a27
#
_entry.id   30ce3f53cd64cd55464fcf3ffdae0a27
#
_cell.length_a   1.000
_cell.length_b   1.000
_cell.length_c   1.000
_cell.angle_alpha   90.00
_cell.angle_beta   90.00
_cell.angle_gamma   90.00
#
_symmetry.space_group_name_H-M   'P 1'
#
loop_
_entity.id
_entity.type
_entity.pdbx_description
1 polymer ?
#
loop_
_entity_poly.entity_id
_entity_poly.type
_entity_poly.pdbx_seq_one_letter_code
_entity_poly.pdbx_strand_id
1 'polypeptide(L)'
;MAGNKWLVLGGTLSALAAILHVAVIAGGPSWYRFFGAGEAMARAAEGGSSTPALITLAIAAILMVWALYAFSGAGIIRRLPLLRTALILISAVYLLRALALLATLLLRPELVDTFATVSSLVALAYGLAYSIGTWTGWSELKAARGNGRVAGYRSS
;
A
#
# COMPACT_ATOMS: atom_id res chain seq x y z
N MET A 1 -22.83 -7.95 -8.44
CA MET A 1 -21.52 -7.69 -9.04
C MET A 1 -20.49 -8.42 -8.17
N ALA A 2 -19.77 -9.39 -8.72
CA ALA A 2 -18.67 -10.01 -7.96
C ALA A 2 -17.58 -8.94 -7.85
N GLY A 3 -17.29 -8.48 -6.63
CA GLY A 3 -16.24 -7.50 -6.39
C GLY A 3 -14.91 -7.97 -6.97
N ASN A 4 -14.09 -7.05 -7.47
CA ASN A 4 -12.77 -7.38 -8.01
C ASN A 4 -11.89 -8.01 -6.92
N LYS A 5 -11.81 -9.34 -6.93
CA LYS A 5 -11.12 -10.14 -5.89
C LYS A 5 -9.65 -9.76 -5.70
N TRP A 6 -8.98 -9.30 -6.75
CA TRP A 6 -7.59 -8.87 -6.66
C TRP A 6 -7.45 -7.54 -5.91
N LEU A 7 -8.36 -6.59 -6.12
CA LEU A 7 -8.39 -5.35 -5.34
C LEU A 7 -8.85 -5.60 -3.90
N VAL A 8 -9.78 -6.55 -3.67
CA VAL A 8 -10.13 -6.98 -2.30
C VAL A 8 -8.90 -7.53 -1.59
N LEU A 9 -8.16 -8.44 -2.25
CA LEU A 9 -6.92 -8.99 -1.70
C LEU A 9 -5.89 -7.89 -1.40
N GLY A 10 -5.60 -7.02 -2.36
CA GLY A 10 -4.65 -5.91 -2.19
C GLY A 10 -5.06 -4.97 -1.05
N GLY A 11 -6.34 -4.61 -0.96
CA GLY A 11 -6.88 -3.78 0.11
C GLY A 11 -6.76 -4.44 1.49
N THR A 12 -7.11 -5.72 1.59
CA THR A 12 -6.99 -6.47 2.85
C THR A 12 -5.53 -6.57 3.30
N LEU A 13 -4.62 -6.89 2.39
CA LEU A 13 -3.19 -6.95 2.69
C LEU A 13 -2.65 -5.58 3.14
N SER A 14 -3.05 -4.48 2.49
CA SER A 14 -2.64 -3.13 2.90
C SER A 14 -3.21 -2.74 4.26
N ALA A 15 -4.45 -3.11 4.57
CA ALA A 15 -5.06 -2.87 5.88
C ALA A 15 -4.33 -3.66 6.98
N LEU A 16 -4.01 -4.94 6.73
CA LEU A 16 -3.23 -5.76 7.67
C LEU A 16 -1.83 -5.18 7.89
N ALA A 17 -1.18 -4.70 6.83
CA ALA A 17 0.11 -4.02 6.96
C ALA A 17 0.00 -2.73 7.78
N ALA A 18 -1.06 -1.93 7.61
CA ALA A 18 -1.32 -0.75 8.43
C ALA A 18 -1.47 -1.11 9.91
N ILE A 19 -2.25 -2.15 10.22
CA ILE A 19 -2.42 -2.65 11.59
C ILE A 19 -1.09 -3.13 12.17
N LEU A 20 -0.28 -3.85 11.38
CA LEU A 20 1.05 -4.29 11.81
C LEU A 20 1.97 -3.10 12.15
N HIS A 21 1.95 -2.02 11.36
CA HIS A 21 2.74 -0.82 11.66
C HIS A 21 2.31 -0.18 13.00
N VAL A 22 1.00 -0.15 13.28
CA VAL A 22 0.52 0.32 14.60
C VAL A 22 0.98 -0.61 15.71
N ALA A 23 0.93 -1.93 15.50
CA ALA A 23 1.43 -2.91 16.46
C ALA A 23 2.94 -2.77 16.72
N VAL A 24 3.74 -2.44 15.69
CA VAL A 24 5.18 -2.16 15.84
C VAL A 24 5.42 -0.98 16.77
N ILE A 25 4.60 0.07 16.72
CA ILE A 25 4.70 1.20 17.67
C ILE A 25 4.47 0.72 19.10
N ALA A 26 3.43 -0.10 19.32
CA ALA A 26 3.11 -0.65 20.64
C ALA A 26 4.19 -1.62 21.15
N GLY A 27 4.82 -2.39 20.24
CA GLY A 27 5.91 -3.33 20.57
C GLY A 27 7.24 -2.65 20.86
N GLY A 28 7.40 -1.37 20.48
CA GLY A 28 8.55 -0.55 20.82
C GLY A 28 9.86 -0.96 20.15
N PRO A 29 11.02 -0.65 20.79
CA PRO A 29 12.35 -0.79 20.16
C PRO A 29 12.66 -2.18 19.61
N SER A 30 12.28 -3.24 20.33
CA SER A 30 12.52 -4.64 19.90
C SER A 30 11.78 -4.96 18.61
N TRP A 31 10.55 -4.44 18.43
CA TRP A 31 9.77 -4.65 17.22
C TRP A 31 10.30 -3.81 16.05
N TYR A 32 10.81 -2.61 16.29
CA TYR A 32 11.50 -1.83 15.24
C TYR A 32 12.71 -2.60 14.69
N ARG A 33 13.49 -3.27 15.56
CA ARG A 33 14.60 -4.13 15.11
C ARG A 33 14.12 -5.34 14.35
N PHE A 34 13.14 -6.07 14.91
CA PHE A 34 12.63 -7.30 14.32
C PHE A 34 12.01 -7.07 12.94
N PHE A 35 11.23 -6.01 12.78
CA PHE A 35 10.59 -5.66 11.52
C PHE A 35 11.43 -4.76 10.61
N GLY A 36 12.74 -4.64 10.86
CA GLY A 36 13.70 -4.03 9.96
C GLY A 36 13.56 -2.52 9.77
N ALA A 37 12.97 -1.81 10.73
CA ALA A 37 12.96 -0.34 10.71
C ALA A 37 14.35 0.28 10.91
N GLY A 38 15.31 -0.54 11.32
CA GLY A 38 16.70 -0.17 11.50
C GLY A 38 17.05 0.24 12.93
N GLU A 39 18.34 0.06 13.26
CA GLU A 39 18.86 0.31 14.60
C GLU A 39 18.71 1.78 15.04
N ALA A 40 18.78 2.73 14.11
CA ALA A 40 18.61 4.15 14.41
C ALA A 40 17.19 4.45 14.95
N MET A 41 16.16 3.85 14.37
CA MET A 41 14.77 3.98 14.82
C MET A 41 14.58 3.36 16.20
N ALA A 42 15.15 2.15 16.41
CA ALA A 42 15.07 1.47 17.69
C ALA A 42 15.74 2.25 18.82
N ARG A 43 16.96 2.76 18.62
CA ARG A 43 17.67 3.61 19.60
C ARG A 43 16.95 4.91 19.88
N ALA A 44 16.38 5.56 18.86
CA ALA A 44 15.59 6.77 19.06
C ALA A 44 14.37 6.50 19.94
N ALA A 45 13.70 5.37 19.74
CA ALA A 45 12.57 4.94 20.58
C ALA A 45 13.00 4.62 22.02
N GLU A 46 14.16 3.95 22.22
CA GLU A 46 14.78 3.71 23.55
C GLU A 46 15.09 5.02 24.28
N GLY A 47 15.56 6.03 23.55
CA GLY A 47 15.82 7.37 24.09
C GLY A 47 14.57 8.20 24.35
N GLY A 48 13.36 7.63 24.20
CA GLY A 48 12.09 8.31 24.47
C GLY A 48 11.65 9.28 23.35
N SER A 49 12.28 9.23 22.16
CA SER A 49 11.87 10.05 21.02
C SER A 49 10.55 9.55 20.44
N SER A 50 9.63 10.47 20.15
CA SER A 50 8.38 10.18 19.44
C SER A 50 8.54 10.04 17.91
N THR A 51 9.68 10.42 17.36
CA THR A 51 9.94 10.41 15.90
C THR A 51 9.69 9.05 15.25
N PRO A 52 10.18 7.90 15.79
CA PRO A 52 9.88 6.59 15.23
C PRO A 52 8.39 6.29 15.16
N ALA A 53 7.66 6.61 16.23
CA ALA A 53 6.21 6.38 16.28
C ALA A 53 5.46 7.24 15.26
N LEU A 54 5.83 8.51 15.10
CA LEU A 54 5.20 9.42 14.13
C LEU A 54 5.45 8.98 12.69
N ILE A 55 6.67 8.58 12.34
CA ILE A 55 6.99 8.07 10.99
C ILE A 55 6.20 6.80 10.72
N THR A 56 6.19 5.86 11.66
CA THR A 56 5.49 4.58 11.51
C THR A 56 3.98 4.78 11.41
N LEU A 57 3.41 5.71 12.19
CA LEU A 57 2.00 6.08 12.11
C LEU A 57 1.63 6.71 10.76
N ALA A 58 2.50 7.57 10.21
CA ALA A 58 2.30 8.14 8.89
C ALA A 58 2.28 7.06 7.81
N ILE A 59 3.18 6.06 7.88
CA ILE A 59 3.18 4.91 6.97
C ILE A 59 1.88 4.10 7.13
N ALA A 60 1.45 3.82 8.36
CA ALA A 60 0.19 3.12 8.63
C ALA A 60 -1.02 3.85 8.03
N ALA A 61 -1.07 5.19 8.17
CA ALA A 61 -2.13 6.01 7.58
C ALA A 61 -2.14 5.94 6.04
N ILE A 62 -0.98 6.00 5.39
CA ILE A 62 -0.84 5.86 3.94
C ILE A 62 -1.34 4.48 3.49
N LEU A 63 -0.93 3.40 4.16
CA LEU A 63 -1.35 2.04 3.84
C LEU A 63 -2.87 1.86 4.01
N MET A 64 -3.45 2.47 5.04
CA MET A 64 -4.90 2.46 5.24
C MET A 64 -5.64 3.21 4.13
N VAL A 65 -5.15 4.37 3.70
CA VAL A 65 -5.69 5.10 2.54
C VAL A 65 -5.60 4.24 1.28
N TRP A 66 -4.50 3.52 1.05
CA TRP A 66 -4.36 2.61 -0.09
C TRP A 66 -5.36 1.44 -0.03
N ALA A 67 -5.61 0.88 1.17
CA ALA A 67 -6.65 -0.12 1.37
C ALA A 67 -8.05 0.42 1.00
N LEU A 68 -8.38 1.65 1.40
CA LEU A 68 -9.65 2.30 1.05
C LEU A 68 -9.78 2.49 -0.47
N TYR A 69 -8.73 2.89 -1.17
CA TYR A 69 -8.73 2.98 -2.63
C TYR A 69 -8.96 1.63 -3.29
N ALA A 70 -8.35 0.56 -2.77
CA ALA A 70 -8.56 -0.79 -3.29
C ALA A 70 -10.00 -1.26 -3.06
N PHE A 71 -10.57 -1.07 -1.86
CA PHE A 71 -11.96 -1.42 -1.57
C PHE A 71 -12.96 -0.59 -2.39
N SER A 72 -12.65 0.68 -2.66
CA SER A 72 -13.42 1.52 -3.58
C SER A 72 -13.35 0.99 -5.02
N GLY A 73 -12.18 0.56 -5.48
CA GLY A 73 -11.99 -0.04 -6.79
C GLY A 73 -12.66 -1.41 -6.93
N ALA A 74 -12.75 -2.16 -5.83
CA ALA A 74 -13.48 -3.42 -5.75
C ALA A 74 -15.02 -3.25 -5.67
N GLY A 75 -15.52 -2.01 -5.50
CA GLY A 75 -16.95 -1.73 -5.37
C GLY A 75 -17.53 -2.05 -3.99
N ILE A 76 -16.68 -2.25 -2.96
CA ILE A 76 -17.11 -2.53 -1.58
C ILE A 76 -17.58 -1.25 -0.89
N ILE A 77 -16.90 -0.14 -1.15
CA ILE A 77 -17.26 1.19 -0.61
C ILE A 77 -17.54 2.14 -1.77
N ARG A 78 -18.14 3.31 -1.44
CA ARG A 78 -18.41 4.35 -2.42
C ARG A 78 -17.15 4.75 -3.18
N ARG A 79 -17.31 5.19 -4.43
CA ARG A 79 -16.19 5.59 -5.28
C ARG A 79 -15.46 6.82 -4.73
N LEU A 80 -14.15 6.66 -4.57
CA LEU A 80 -13.26 7.74 -4.17
C LEU A 80 -12.82 8.57 -5.40
N PRO A 81 -12.48 9.84 -5.21
CA PRO A 81 -11.98 10.69 -6.29
C PRO A 81 -10.64 10.15 -6.82
N LEU A 82 -10.36 10.41 -8.11
CA LEU A 82 -9.11 10.00 -8.77
C LEU A 82 -8.78 8.49 -8.66
N LEU A 83 -9.79 7.64 -8.43
CA LEU A 83 -9.64 6.21 -8.13
C LEU A 83 -8.65 5.49 -9.06
N ARG A 84 -8.76 5.70 -10.38
CA ARG A 84 -7.86 5.04 -11.36
C ARG A 84 -6.42 5.48 -11.22
N THR A 85 -6.20 6.79 -11.10
CA THR A 85 -4.85 7.36 -10.93
C THR A 85 -4.23 6.87 -9.63
N ALA A 86 -5.00 6.87 -8.55
CA ALA A 86 -4.52 6.36 -7.26
C ALA A 86 -4.12 4.88 -7.34
N LEU A 87 -4.96 4.01 -7.92
CA LEU A 87 -4.65 2.58 -8.05
C LEU A 87 -3.40 2.33 -8.92
N ILE A 88 -3.21 3.10 -9.99
CA ILE A 88 -1.99 3.01 -10.81
C ILE A 88 -0.76 3.44 -10.00
N LEU A 89 -0.84 4.56 -9.28
CA LEU A 89 0.27 5.05 -8.45
C LEU A 89 0.62 4.08 -7.32
N ILE A 90 -0.38 3.53 -6.64
CA ILE A 90 -0.18 2.51 -5.60
C ILE A 90 0.53 1.28 -6.18
N SER A 91 0.05 0.77 -7.33
CA SER A 91 0.70 -0.34 -8.03
C SER A 91 2.16 -0.02 -8.36
N ALA A 92 2.41 1.18 -8.91
CA ALA A 92 3.75 1.61 -9.29
C ALA A 92 4.68 1.69 -8.06
N VAL A 93 4.22 2.24 -6.94
CA VAL A 93 5.04 2.35 -5.71
C VAL A 93 5.42 0.96 -5.18
N TYR A 94 4.48 0.01 -5.11
CA TYR A 94 4.80 -1.34 -4.66
C TYR A 94 5.75 -2.07 -5.62
N LEU A 95 5.56 -1.94 -6.93
CA LEU A 95 6.44 -2.55 -7.93
C LEU A 95 7.83 -1.93 -7.92
N LEU A 96 7.94 -0.60 -7.80
CA LEU A 96 9.24 0.08 -7.67
C LEU A 96 9.96 -0.36 -6.38
N ARG A 97 9.23 -0.50 -5.27
CA ARG A 97 9.77 -1.03 -4.01
C ARG A 97 10.30 -2.46 -4.18
N ALA A 98 9.60 -3.30 -4.93
CA ALA A 98 10.05 -4.66 -5.23
C ALA A 98 11.28 -4.67 -6.17
N LEU A 99 11.28 -3.83 -7.21
CA LEU A 99 12.41 -3.68 -8.13
C LEU A 99 13.67 -3.13 -7.45
N ALA A 100 13.53 -2.35 -6.39
CA ALA A 100 14.66 -1.84 -5.62
C ALA A 100 15.53 -2.98 -5.05
N LEU A 101 14.96 -4.14 -4.71
CA LEU A 101 15.73 -5.32 -4.31
C LEU A 101 16.66 -5.79 -5.44
N LEU A 102 16.13 -5.88 -6.66
CA LEU A 102 16.93 -6.31 -7.81
C LEU A 102 18.10 -5.34 -8.07
N ALA A 103 17.82 -4.04 -8.00
CA ALA A 103 18.86 -3.02 -8.12
C ALA A 103 19.92 -3.15 -7.02
N THR A 104 19.49 -3.39 -5.76
CA THR A 104 20.41 -3.58 -4.63
C THR A 104 21.24 -4.85 -4.81
N LEU A 105 20.64 -5.97 -5.25
CA LEU A 105 21.36 -7.21 -5.54
C LEU A 105 22.44 -7.04 -6.60
N LEU A 106 22.20 -6.21 -7.62
CA LEU A 106 23.13 -5.99 -8.72
C LEU A 106 24.23 -4.98 -8.37
N LEU A 107 23.93 -3.96 -7.60
CA LEU A 107 24.83 -2.82 -7.34
C LEU A 107 25.51 -2.89 -5.96
N ARG A 108 24.86 -3.47 -4.97
CA ARG A 108 25.29 -3.51 -3.58
C ARG A 108 24.81 -4.79 -2.90
N PRO A 109 25.26 -5.98 -3.33
CA PRO A 109 24.79 -7.26 -2.79
C PRO A 109 25.03 -7.41 -1.28
N GLU A 110 26.04 -6.73 -0.74
CA GLU A 110 26.36 -6.70 0.69
C GLU A 110 25.28 -6.05 1.58
N LEU A 111 24.36 -5.26 0.98
CA LEU A 111 23.25 -4.63 1.69
C LEU A 111 21.96 -5.47 1.70
N VAL A 112 21.99 -6.62 1.04
CA VAL A 112 20.82 -7.51 0.93
C VAL A 112 20.82 -8.47 2.12
N ASP A 113 19.89 -8.24 3.03
CA ASP A 113 19.60 -9.12 4.14
C ASP A 113 18.28 -9.88 3.96
N THR A 114 17.98 -10.77 4.88
CA THR A 114 16.73 -11.55 4.86
C THR A 114 15.50 -10.64 4.92
N PHE A 115 15.56 -9.55 5.70
CA PHE A 115 14.44 -8.61 5.81
C PHE A 115 14.21 -7.87 4.50
N ALA A 116 15.26 -7.36 3.85
CA ALA A 116 15.17 -6.71 2.54
C ALA A 116 14.53 -7.63 1.49
N THR A 117 14.94 -8.90 1.48
CA THR A 117 14.41 -9.91 0.56
C THR A 117 12.93 -10.19 0.84
N VAL A 118 12.56 -10.54 2.06
CA VAL A 118 11.17 -10.86 2.42
C VAL A 118 10.25 -9.66 2.20
N SER A 119 10.64 -8.47 2.66
CA SER A 119 9.81 -7.25 2.49
C SER A 119 9.61 -6.87 1.02
N SER A 120 10.59 -7.12 0.17
CA SER A 120 10.47 -6.87 -1.27
C SER A 120 9.58 -7.90 -1.98
N LEU A 121 9.62 -9.18 -1.58
CA LEU A 121 8.70 -10.19 -2.08
C LEU A 121 7.25 -9.90 -1.66
N VAL A 122 7.05 -9.44 -0.44
CA VAL A 122 5.73 -8.97 0.04
C VAL A 122 5.26 -7.77 -0.79
N ALA A 123 6.13 -6.78 -1.03
CA ALA A 123 5.80 -5.64 -1.87
C ALA A 123 5.47 -6.05 -3.32
N LEU A 124 6.16 -7.05 -3.87
CA LEU A 124 5.85 -7.61 -5.19
C LEU A 124 4.45 -8.21 -5.22
N ALA A 125 4.08 -9.02 -4.21
CA ALA A 125 2.73 -9.61 -4.12
C ALA A 125 1.63 -8.54 -4.07
N TYR A 126 1.86 -7.46 -3.30
CA TYR A 126 0.95 -6.32 -3.26
C TYR A 126 0.87 -5.62 -4.62
N GLY A 127 2.01 -5.31 -5.22
CA GLY A 127 2.09 -4.68 -6.54
C GLY A 127 1.36 -5.47 -7.62
N LEU A 128 1.51 -6.80 -7.63
CA LEU A 128 0.79 -7.68 -8.55
C LEU A 128 -0.72 -7.67 -8.29
N ALA A 129 -1.16 -7.78 -7.03
CA ALA A 129 -2.58 -7.75 -6.68
C ALA A 129 -3.26 -6.44 -7.14
N TYR A 130 -2.62 -5.30 -6.88
CA TYR A 130 -3.12 -3.99 -7.32
C TYR A 130 -3.09 -3.84 -8.85
N SER A 131 -2.01 -4.28 -9.52
CA SER A 131 -1.88 -4.18 -10.98
C SER A 131 -2.89 -5.04 -11.70
N ILE A 132 -3.01 -6.32 -11.35
CA ILE A 132 -3.98 -7.25 -11.94
C ILE A 132 -5.40 -6.75 -11.66
N GLY A 133 -5.68 -6.32 -10.43
CA GLY A 133 -6.97 -5.80 -10.05
C GLY A 133 -7.36 -4.54 -10.81
N THR A 134 -6.43 -3.61 -10.99
CA THR A 134 -6.65 -2.40 -11.78
C THR A 134 -6.87 -2.72 -13.26
N TRP A 135 -6.09 -3.64 -13.81
CA TRP A 135 -6.22 -4.07 -15.20
C TRP A 135 -7.56 -4.77 -15.48
N THR A 136 -7.91 -5.76 -14.66
CA THR A 136 -9.16 -6.53 -14.82
C THR A 136 -10.41 -5.70 -14.57
N GLY A 137 -10.35 -4.68 -13.68
CA GLY A 137 -11.43 -3.74 -13.42
C GLY A 137 -11.47 -2.51 -14.33
N TRP A 138 -10.60 -2.43 -15.34
CA TRP A 138 -10.37 -1.20 -16.11
C TRP A 138 -11.61 -0.63 -16.80
N SER A 139 -12.44 -1.48 -17.40
CA SER A 139 -13.69 -1.06 -18.07
C SER A 139 -14.70 -0.48 -17.07
N GLU A 140 -14.87 -1.11 -15.93
CA GLU A 140 -15.77 -0.65 -14.86
C GLU A 140 -15.29 0.65 -14.21
N LEU A 141 -13.98 0.78 -14.04
CA LEU A 141 -13.34 2.00 -13.57
C LEU A 141 -13.50 3.16 -14.56
N LYS A 142 -13.67 2.89 -15.88
CA LYS A 142 -13.97 3.88 -16.92
C LYS A 142 -15.45 4.30 -16.94
N ALA A 143 -16.38 3.36 -16.92
CA ALA A 143 -17.80 3.56 -17.17
C ALA A 143 -18.45 4.58 -16.20
N ALA A 144 -17.96 4.66 -14.99
CA ALA A 144 -18.49 5.57 -13.97
C ALA A 144 -18.22 7.07 -14.22
N ARG A 145 -17.31 7.42 -15.12
CA ARG A 145 -17.06 8.82 -15.50
C ARG A 145 -18.10 9.36 -16.49
N GLY A 146 -18.77 8.46 -17.21
CA GLY A 146 -19.80 8.79 -18.20
C GLY A 146 -21.16 9.16 -17.59
N ASN A 147 -21.59 8.44 -16.57
CA ASN A 147 -22.93 8.62 -16.00
C ASN A 147 -23.12 9.94 -15.22
N GLY A 148 -22.06 10.52 -14.68
CA GLY A 148 -22.15 11.82 -14.00
C GLY A 148 -22.36 13.01 -14.95
N ARG A 149 -22.00 12.87 -16.24
CA ARG A 149 -22.19 13.95 -17.24
C ARG A 149 -23.57 13.96 -17.88
N VAL A 150 -24.24 12.82 -17.93
CA VAL A 150 -25.56 12.71 -18.61
C VAL A 150 -26.70 13.13 -17.68
N ALA A 151 -26.54 12.99 -16.37
CA ALA A 151 -27.55 13.40 -15.39
C ALA A 151 -27.70 14.93 -15.28
N GLY A 152 -26.64 15.69 -15.55
CA GLY A 152 -26.68 17.19 -15.51
C GLY A 152 -27.31 17.86 -16.72
N TYR A 153 -27.52 17.14 -17.83
CA TYR A 153 -28.09 17.72 -19.06
C TYR A 153 -29.62 17.55 -19.20
N ARG A 154 -30.25 16.80 -18.29
CA ARG A 154 -31.71 16.56 -18.29
C ARG A 154 -32.52 17.45 -17.34
N SER A 155 -31.89 18.40 -16.66
CA SER A 155 -32.54 19.30 -15.69
C SER A 155 -32.43 20.78 -16.07
N SER A 156 -32.24 21.11 -17.37
CA SER A 156 -32.29 22.47 -17.90
C SER A 156 -33.38 22.60 -18.94
#